data_dff787e8c49d11d8b3e37ccd279e5cfc
#
_entry.id   dff787e8c49d11d8b3e37ccd279e5cfc
#
_cell.length_a   1.000
_cell.length_b   1.000
_cell.length_c   1.000
_cell.angle_alpha   90.00
_cell.angle_beta   90.00
_cell.angle_gamma   90.00
#
_symmetry.space_group_name_H-M   'P 1'
#
loop_
_entity.id
_entity.type
_entity.pdbx_description
1 polymer ?
#
loop_
_entity_poly.entity_id
_entity_poly.type
_entity_poly.pdbx_seq_one_letter_code
_entity_poly.pdbx_strand_id
1 'polypeptide(L)'
;MENKVSSSNFIKNIVVEDLKEGHVQEIVTRFPPEPNGYLHIGHAKSICLNFELADEFKGRTNLRFDDTNPVKEDTEYVESIKEDVRWLGFDWDDLRFASDYFEELYNRAVLLIRKGKAYVCDLTAEQIRETRGTLTQPGQDSPYRNRSVEENLDLFARMRAGEFKDGEKVLRAKIDMASPNINFRDPVLYRIAHAHHHRTGDAWCIYPMYDYAHPISDAIEGITHSICTLEFADHRPLYDWTIAECEMVDVPKQYEFARLNVTNTVMSKRKLKLLVDEGVVTAWDDPRMPTISGLRRKGYTAEAIRAFCREIGVAKANSTVDERMLEHFIREDLKLKALRTMAVLQPLKVVITNYPEGQSEMLEAENNAENEEMGTRQIPFSREIYIEQDDFMENPPAKYFRLFPGNEVRLKHAYFITCQEVIKDADGNVIELRCTYDPATKSGSGFNARKVKGTIHWVDASQAVPADFRLYEPLITNEAEEEGKPFLECINPNNEQILKGFVEPNMKGAKGHDKFQFFRHGYFNVDPKDSSEEKLVFNRIVSLKSSFDPSKA
;
A
#
# COMPACT_ATOMS: atom_id res chain seq x y z
N MET A 1 21.12 -21.98 -6.39
CA MET A 1 20.07 -21.19 -7.06
C MET A 1 19.04 -22.18 -7.57
N GLU A 2 18.03 -22.49 -6.75
CA GLU A 2 16.92 -23.34 -7.18
C GLU A 2 16.01 -22.48 -8.06
N ASN A 3 15.82 -22.93 -9.31
CA ASN A 3 14.76 -22.45 -10.19
C ASN A 3 13.41 -22.73 -9.51
N LYS A 4 12.91 -21.83 -8.66
CA LYS A 4 11.50 -21.79 -8.31
C LYS A 4 10.76 -21.56 -9.63
N VAL A 5 10.16 -22.61 -10.16
CA VAL A 5 9.17 -22.54 -11.24
C VAL A 5 8.13 -21.54 -10.78
N SER A 6 8.13 -20.33 -11.34
CA SER A 6 7.13 -19.31 -11.06
C SER A 6 5.78 -19.91 -11.43
N SER A 7 4.81 -19.83 -10.51
CA SER A 7 3.47 -20.40 -10.74
C SER A 7 2.91 -19.88 -12.07
N SER A 8 2.49 -20.81 -12.94
CA SER A 8 1.84 -20.47 -14.20
C SER A 8 0.52 -19.75 -13.92
N ASN A 9 0.26 -18.66 -14.65
CA ASN A 9 -1.05 -18.02 -14.65
C ASN A 9 -1.50 -17.81 -16.10
N PHE A 10 -2.78 -17.51 -16.29
CA PHE A 10 -3.35 -17.42 -17.65
C PHE A 10 -2.70 -16.33 -18.50
N ILE A 11 -2.25 -15.20 -17.94
CA ILE A 11 -1.56 -14.13 -18.69
C ILE A 11 -0.20 -14.62 -19.15
N LYS A 12 0.58 -15.30 -18.30
CA LYS A 12 1.84 -15.91 -18.70
C LYS A 12 1.66 -16.95 -19.81
N ASN A 13 0.60 -17.76 -19.74
CA ASN A 13 0.32 -18.73 -20.79
C ASN A 13 0.05 -18.05 -22.14
N ILE A 14 -0.71 -16.94 -22.15
CA ILE A 14 -0.93 -16.13 -23.36
C ILE A 14 0.39 -15.57 -23.90
N VAL A 15 1.23 -14.99 -23.03
CA VAL A 15 2.55 -14.46 -23.42
C VAL A 15 3.43 -15.55 -24.04
N VAL A 16 3.48 -16.74 -23.44
CA VAL A 16 4.26 -17.88 -23.98
C VAL A 16 3.74 -18.29 -25.36
N GLU A 17 2.42 -18.33 -25.54
CA GLU A 17 1.80 -18.68 -26.81
C GLU A 17 2.09 -17.61 -27.89
N ASP A 18 1.89 -16.32 -27.58
CA ASP A 18 2.14 -15.21 -28.49
C ASP A 18 3.61 -15.14 -28.96
N LEU A 19 4.57 -15.41 -28.06
CA LEU A 19 6.00 -15.49 -28.42
C LEU A 19 6.30 -16.71 -29.28
N LYS A 20 5.72 -17.87 -28.94
CA LYS A 20 5.94 -19.13 -29.68
C LYS A 20 5.37 -19.08 -31.08
N GLU A 21 4.23 -18.48 -31.26
CA GLU A 21 3.55 -18.34 -32.57
C GLU A 21 4.10 -17.16 -33.39
N GLY A 22 4.96 -16.34 -32.77
CA GLY A 22 5.56 -15.17 -33.42
C GLY A 22 4.60 -14.00 -33.60
N HIS A 23 3.51 -13.96 -32.85
CA HIS A 23 2.59 -12.83 -32.84
C HIS A 23 3.26 -11.55 -32.35
N VAL A 24 4.21 -11.68 -31.43
CA VAL A 24 5.06 -10.61 -30.93
C VAL A 24 6.52 -11.06 -30.88
N GLN A 25 7.44 -10.12 -31.05
CA GLN A 25 8.88 -10.37 -30.99
C GLN A 25 9.45 -10.12 -29.59
N GLU A 26 8.85 -9.19 -28.86
CA GLU A 26 9.22 -8.73 -27.54
C GLU A 26 7.95 -8.47 -26.74
N ILE A 27 8.00 -8.65 -25.42
CA ILE A 27 6.91 -8.31 -24.53
C ILE A 27 7.09 -6.88 -24.06
N VAL A 28 6.12 -6.04 -24.36
CA VAL A 28 6.07 -4.65 -23.90
C VAL A 28 4.78 -4.44 -23.12
N THR A 29 4.94 -4.16 -21.83
CA THR A 29 3.86 -3.85 -20.91
C THR A 29 3.92 -2.39 -20.47
N ARG A 30 2.95 -1.93 -19.72
CA ARG A 30 2.98 -0.61 -19.07
C ARG A 30 2.18 -0.60 -17.78
N PHE A 31 2.59 0.25 -16.85
CA PHE A 31 1.78 0.67 -15.72
C PHE A 31 1.28 2.09 -15.99
N PRO A 32 -0.06 2.30 -16.17
CA PRO A 32 -0.62 3.57 -16.64
C PRO A 32 -1.42 4.31 -15.55
N PRO A 33 -0.82 4.80 -14.46
CA PRO A 33 -1.56 5.47 -13.41
C PRO A 33 -2.05 6.85 -13.85
N GLU A 34 -3.27 7.21 -13.43
CA GLU A 34 -3.73 8.60 -13.46
C GLU A 34 -3.11 9.33 -12.24
N PRO A 35 -2.41 10.48 -12.44
CA PRO A 35 -1.73 11.19 -11.35
C PRO A 35 -2.69 12.04 -10.52
N ASN A 36 -3.69 11.42 -9.91
CA ASN A 36 -4.79 12.02 -9.16
C ASN A 36 -4.89 11.56 -7.70
N GLY A 37 -3.82 11.03 -7.15
CA GLY A 37 -3.72 10.54 -5.77
C GLY A 37 -2.57 9.56 -5.60
N TYR A 38 -2.28 9.24 -4.35
CA TYR A 38 -1.26 8.27 -3.99
C TYR A 38 -1.68 6.85 -4.33
N LEU A 39 -0.70 6.01 -4.67
CA LEU A 39 -0.94 4.58 -4.91
C LEU A 39 -1.25 3.86 -3.59
N HIS A 40 -2.10 2.85 -3.65
CA HIS A 40 -2.41 1.98 -2.52
C HIS A 40 -2.04 0.52 -2.84
N ILE A 41 -2.17 -0.36 -1.86
CA ILE A 41 -1.80 -1.78 -1.96
C ILE A 41 -2.41 -2.48 -3.19
N GLY A 42 -3.61 -2.06 -3.63
CA GLY A 42 -4.24 -2.60 -4.84
C GLY A 42 -3.43 -2.34 -6.11
N HIS A 43 -2.75 -1.20 -6.21
CA HIS A 43 -1.89 -0.88 -7.33
C HIS A 43 -0.60 -1.70 -7.32
N ALA A 44 -0.10 -2.10 -6.14
CA ALA A 44 1.10 -2.93 -6.04
C ALA A 44 0.96 -4.24 -6.82
N LYS A 45 -0.22 -4.87 -6.81
CA LYS A 45 -0.49 -6.08 -7.61
C LYS A 45 -0.33 -5.83 -9.10
N SER A 46 -0.86 -4.71 -9.61
CA SER A 46 -0.75 -4.35 -11.03
C SER A 46 0.71 -4.01 -11.41
N ILE A 47 1.42 -3.29 -10.54
CA ILE A 47 2.84 -2.97 -10.74
C ILE A 47 3.65 -4.27 -10.81
N CYS A 48 3.56 -5.12 -9.79
CA CYS A 48 4.28 -6.39 -9.76
C CYS A 48 3.98 -7.23 -11.00
N LEU A 49 2.70 -7.35 -11.40
CA LEU A 49 2.34 -8.14 -12.57
C LEU A 49 2.98 -7.63 -13.86
N ASN A 50 2.90 -6.31 -14.14
CA ASN A 50 3.43 -5.75 -15.37
C ASN A 50 4.96 -5.84 -15.44
N PHE A 51 5.65 -5.43 -14.37
CA PHE A 51 7.11 -5.39 -14.33
C PHE A 51 7.72 -6.80 -14.26
N GLU A 52 7.20 -7.67 -13.37
CA GLU A 52 7.73 -9.03 -13.25
C GLU A 52 7.46 -9.88 -14.52
N LEU A 53 6.34 -9.64 -15.22
CA LEU A 53 6.06 -10.32 -16.48
C LEU A 53 7.08 -9.93 -17.55
N ALA A 54 7.33 -8.64 -17.73
CA ALA A 54 8.32 -8.17 -18.69
C ALA A 54 9.73 -8.67 -18.35
N ASP A 55 10.15 -8.57 -17.08
CA ASP A 55 11.46 -9.06 -16.61
C ASP A 55 11.66 -10.55 -16.90
N GLU A 56 10.63 -11.38 -16.63
CA GLU A 56 10.69 -12.82 -16.84
C GLU A 56 10.92 -13.19 -18.31
N PHE A 57 10.32 -12.44 -19.23
CA PHE A 57 10.44 -12.66 -20.68
C PHE A 57 11.48 -11.74 -21.36
N LYS A 58 12.29 -11.01 -20.59
CA LYS A 58 13.32 -10.07 -21.08
C LYS A 58 12.71 -8.99 -22.00
N GLY A 59 11.51 -8.57 -21.68
CA GLY A 59 10.80 -7.50 -22.34
C GLY A 59 11.01 -6.16 -21.64
N ARG A 60 10.09 -5.21 -21.88
CA ARG A 60 10.15 -3.84 -21.36
C ARG A 60 8.83 -3.47 -20.66
N THR A 61 8.93 -2.56 -19.70
CA THR A 61 7.75 -1.96 -19.04
C THR A 61 7.85 -0.44 -19.01
N ASN A 62 6.88 0.23 -19.59
CA ASN A 62 6.76 1.67 -19.52
C ASN A 62 5.97 2.12 -18.29
N LEU A 63 6.38 3.24 -17.69
CA LEU A 63 5.54 4.01 -16.79
C LEU A 63 4.90 5.15 -17.60
N ARG A 64 3.59 5.09 -17.85
CA ARG A 64 2.86 6.13 -18.55
C ARG A 64 1.83 6.76 -17.63
N PHE A 65 1.95 8.04 -17.41
CA PHE A 65 0.91 8.79 -16.71
C PHE A 65 -0.26 9.10 -17.65
N ASP A 66 -1.46 8.62 -17.30
CA ASP A 66 -2.69 8.93 -18.01
C ASP A 66 -3.22 10.30 -17.55
N ASP A 67 -2.53 11.35 -17.96
CA ASP A 67 -2.77 12.73 -17.57
C ASP A 67 -3.72 13.46 -18.54
N THR A 68 -4.93 12.93 -18.70
CA THR A 68 -5.97 13.48 -19.58
C THR A 68 -7.03 14.30 -18.85
N ASN A 69 -6.90 14.50 -17.53
CA ASN A 69 -7.86 15.20 -16.70
C ASN A 69 -7.24 16.36 -15.92
N PRO A 70 -7.16 17.57 -16.49
CA PRO A 70 -6.43 18.70 -15.91
C PRO A 70 -6.93 19.18 -14.55
N VAL A 71 -8.17 18.80 -14.16
CA VAL A 71 -8.79 19.28 -12.91
C VAL A 71 -8.34 18.49 -11.67
N LYS A 72 -7.79 17.28 -11.85
CA LYS A 72 -7.50 16.34 -10.76
C LYS A 72 -6.04 15.98 -10.61
N GLU A 73 -5.22 16.35 -11.57
CA GLU A 73 -3.84 15.89 -11.70
C GLU A 73 -2.87 16.88 -11.10
N ASP A 74 -1.84 16.37 -10.42
CA ASP A 74 -0.83 17.18 -9.76
C ASP A 74 0.56 16.53 -9.88
N THR A 75 1.58 17.37 -9.96
CA THR A 75 2.99 16.95 -10.00
C THR A 75 3.39 16.20 -8.72
N GLU A 76 2.81 16.53 -7.57
CA GLU A 76 3.03 15.80 -6.32
C GLU A 76 2.71 14.31 -6.50
N TYR A 77 1.59 14.00 -7.13
CA TYR A 77 1.19 12.61 -7.36
C TYR A 77 2.10 11.90 -8.36
N VAL A 78 2.58 12.61 -9.38
CA VAL A 78 3.57 12.07 -10.34
C VAL A 78 4.83 11.62 -9.60
N GLU A 79 5.40 12.48 -8.76
CA GLU A 79 6.64 12.16 -8.03
C GLU A 79 6.42 11.04 -6.99
N SER A 80 5.29 11.06 -6.27
CA SER A 80 4.93 9.98 -5.33
C SER A 80 4.81 8.63 -6.03
N ILE A 81 4.18 8.57 -7.19
CA ILE A 81 4.02 7.33 -7.97
C ILE A 81 5.38 6.79 -8.43
N LYS A 82 6.25 7.66 -8.93
CA LYS A 82 7.62 7.29 -9.33
C LYS A 82 8.41 6.73 -8.16
N GLU A 83 8.32 7.37 -7.00
CA GLU A 83 8.98 6.91 -5.77
C GLU A 83 8.44 5.53 -5.35
N ASP A 84 7.14 5.32 -5.37
CA ASP A 84 6.49 4.07 -4.98
C ASP A 84 6.89 2.90 -5.88
N VAL A 85 6.95 3.10 -7.21
CA VAL A 85 7.41 2.08 -8.17
C VAL A 85 8.87 1.68 -7.88
N ARG A 86 9.75 2.67 -7.69
CA ARG A 86 11.16 2.41 -7.36
C ARG A 86 11.33 1.73 -6.01
N TRP A 87 10.56 2.16 -5.01
CA TRP A 87 10.61 1.54 -3.69
C TRP A 87 10.16 0.08 -3.73
N LEU A 88 9.18 -0.26 -4.57
CA LEU A 88 8.80 -1.66 -4.80
C LEU A 88 9.90 -2.48 -5.48
N GLY A 89 11.00 -1.85 -5.91
CA GLY A 89 12.17 -2.49 -6.50
C GLY A 89 12.10 -2.61 -8.02
N PHE A 90 11.27 -1.79 -8.67
CA PHE A 90 11.15 -1.73 -10.13
C PHE A 90 11.68 -0.41 -10.68
N ASP A 91 12.19 -0.45 -11.90
CA ASP A 91 12.45 0.72 -12.71
C ASP A 91 11.81 0.53 -14.08
N TRP A 92 11.46 1.61 -14.73
CA TRP A 92 10.78 1.58 -16.04
C TRP A 92 11.78 1.83 -17.16
N ASP A 93 11.50 1.26 -18.33
CA ASP A 93 12.32 1.48 -19.53
C ASP A 93 12.06 2.89 -20.10
N ASP A 94 10.78 3.28 -20.23
CA ASP A 94 10.39 4.59 -20.71
C ASP A 94 9.40 5.27 -19.75
N LEU A 95 9.59 6.57 -19.52
CA LEU A 95 8.65 7.43 -18.82
C LEU A 95 7.84 8.24 -19.85
N ARG A 96 6.53 8.04 -19.89
CA ARG A 96 5.63 8.63 -20.85
C ARG A 96 4.45 9.33 -20.17
N PHE A 97 3.81 10.24 -20.92
CA PHE A 97 2.59 10.93 -20.50
C PHE A 97 1.59 10.92 -21.65
N ALA A 98 0.32 10.71 -21.36
CA ALA A 98 -0.73 10.81 -22.38
C ALA A 98 -0.76 12.20 -23.02
N SER A 99 -0.43 13.24 -22.27
CA SER A 99 -0.30 14.61 -22.76
C SER A 99 0.81 14.81 -23.81
N ASP A 100 1.80 13.92 -23.90
CA ASP A 100 2.80 13.94 -24.99
C ASP A 100 2.16 13.65 -26.36
N TYR A 101 1.02 12.99 -26.37
CA TYR A 101 0.30 12.54 -27.58
C TYR A 101 -0.93 13.37 -27.92
N PHE A 102 -1.21 14.49 -27.24
CA PHE A 102 -2.44 15.27 -27.45
C PHE A 102 -2.62 15.71 -28.90
N GLU A 103 -1.56 16.08 -29.61
CA GLU A 103 -1.65 16.45 -31.02
C GLU A 103 -1.98 15.23 -31.89
N GLU A 104 -1.37 14.08 -31.66
CA GLU A 104 -1.67 12.85 -32.40
C GLU A 104 -3.10 12.38 -32.11
N LEU A 105 -3.52 12.41 -30.84
CA LEU A 105 -4.90 12.10 -30.44
C LEU A 105 -5.92 13.00 -31.16
N TYR A 106 -5.61 14.29 -31.27
CA TYR A 106 -6.46 15.24 -32.03
C TYR A 106 -6.50 14.87 -33.51
N ASN A 107 -5.38 14.56 -34.13
CA ASN A 107 -5.30 14.19 -35.55
C ASN A 107 -6.08 12.89 -35.83
N ARG A 108 -6.02 11.90 -34.91
CA ARG A 108 -6.83 10.66 -35.03
C ARG A 108 -8.33 10.93 -34.87
N ALA A 109 -8.72 11.88 -34.02
CA ALA A 109 -10.12 12.31 -33.92
C ALA A 109 -10.61 12.98 -35.19
N VAL A 110 -9.77 13.82 -35.82
CA VAL A 110 -10.06 14.40 -37.15
C VAL A 110 -10.22 13.30 -38.21
N LEU A 111 -9.39 12.25 -38.18
CA LEU A 111 -9.52 11.09 -39.06
C LEU A 111 -10.88 10.38 -38.86
N LEU A 112 -11.29 10.15 -37.61
CA LEU A 112 -12.60 9.54 -37.30
C LEU A 112 -13.76 10.38 -37.86
N ILE A 113 -13.70 11.71 -37.73
CA ILE A 113 -14.70 12.61 -38.29
C ILE A 113 -14.74 12.47 -39.81
N ARG A 114 -13.59 12.49 -40.50
CA ARG A 114 -13.50 12.33 -41.96
C ARG A 114 -14.06 10.99 -42.44
N LYS A 115 -13.90 9.94 -41.66
CA LYS A 115 -14.47 8.61 -41.92
C LYS A 115 -15.98 8.53 -41.60
N GLY A 116 -16.59 9.60 -41.06
CA GLY A 116 -17.97 9.58 -40.58
C GLY A 116 -18.19 8.72 -39.36
N LYS A 117 -17.12 8.46 -38.57
CA LYS A 117 -17.09 7.63 -37.34
C LYS A 117 -17.13 8.44 -36.06
N ALA A 118 -17.14 9.75 -36.14
CA ALA A 118 -17.32 10.65 -35.01
C ALA A 118 -18.10 11.90 -35.41
N TYR A 119 -18.79 12.50 -34.45
CA TYR A 119 -19.57 13.70 -34.62
C TYR A 119 -19.55 14.59 -33.37
N VAL A 120 -19.67 15.89 -33.57
CA VAL A 120 -19.83 16.86 -32.48
C VAL A 120 -21.28 16.87 -32.02
N CYS A 121 -21.50 16.76 -30.73
CA CYS A 121 -22.80 16.67 -30.09
C CYS A 121 -22.97 17.81 -29.08
N ASP A 122 -24.12 18.49 -29.14
CA ASP A 122 -24.43 19.62 -28.24
C ASP A 122 -25.28 19.20 -27.03
N LEU A 123 -25.50 17.90 -26.83
CA LEU A 123 -26.19 17.39 -25.65
C LEU A 123 -25.28 17.53 -24.43
N THR A 124 -25.87 17.93 -23.31
CA THR A 124 -25.18 17.96 -22.01
C THR A 124 -24.89 16.54 -21.51
N ALA A 125 -23.99 16.42 -20.56
CA ALA A 125 -23.67 15.13 -19.93
C ALA A 125 -24.90 14.42 -19.34
N GLU A 126 -25.85 15.18 -18.80
CA GLU A 126 -27.13 14.67 -18.28
C GLU A 126 -27.99 14.12 -19.39
N GLN A 127 -28.20 14.89 -20.46
CA GLN A 127 -28.97 14.48 -21.66
C GLN A 127 -28.35 13.24 -22.33
N ILE A 128 -27.01 13.16 -22.41
CA ILE A 128 -26.31 11.98 -22.93
C ILE A 128 -26.61 10.77 -22.05
N ARG A 129 -26.60 10.93 -20.72
CA ARG A 129 -26.92 9.84 -19.78
C ARG A 129 -28.35 9.35 -19.93
N GLU A 130 -29.31 10.26 -20.06
CA GLU A 130 -30.74 9.95 -20.25
C GLU A 130 -30.98 9.21 -21.57
N THR A 131 -30.39 9.71 -22.67
CA THR A 131 -30.59 9.15 -24.01
C THR A 131 -29.81 7.88 -24.29
N ARG A 132 -28.80 7.58 -23.48
CA ARG A 132 -27.99 6.36 -23.63
C ARG A 132 -28.77 5.06 -23.36
N GLY A 133 -29.88 5.13 -22.64
CA GLY A 133 -30.67 3.97 -22.24
C GLY A 133 -30.09 3.18 -21.10
N THR A 134 -30.55 1.97 -20.91
CA THR A 134 -30.16 1.05 -19.83
C THR A 134 -29.65 -0.28 -20.40
N LEU A 135 -29.22 -1.21 -19.53
CA LEU A 135 -28.83 -2.56 -19.95
C LEU A 135 -29.94 -3.31 -20.68
N THR A 136 -31.21 -2.99 -20.40
CA THR A 136 -32.39 -3.65 -20.96
C THR A 136 -33.15 -2.82 -22.00
N GLN A 137 -32.80 -1.54 -22.15
CA GLN A 137 -33.40 -0.63 -23.08
C GLN A 137 -32.35 0.01 -24.01
N PRO A 138 -32.52 0.01 -25.33
CA PRO A 138 -31.60 0.66 -26.25
C PRO A 138 -31.54 2.16 -26.01
N GLY A 139 -30.44 2.78 -26.43
CA GLY A 139 -30.30 4.22 -26.45
C GLY A 139 -31.06 4.85 -27.62
N GLN A 140 -31.11 6.17 -27.62
CA GLN A 140 -31.70 7.00 -28.67
C GLN A 140 -30.61 7.78 -29.38
N ASP A 141 -30.73 7.90 -30.71
CA ASP A 141 -29.82 8.71 -31.51
C ASP A 141 -29.86 10.17 -31.07
N SER A 142 -28.70 10.80 -30.98
CA SER A 142 -28.61 12.24 -30.79
C SER A 142 -29.15 12.97 -32.03
N PRO A 143 -29.88 14.09 -31.88
CA PRO A 143 -30.28 14.91 -33.02
C PRO A 143 -29.11 15.44 -33.85
N TYR A 144 -27.89 15.43 -33.27
CA TYR A 144 -26.66 15.90 -33.91
C TYR A 144 -25.86 14.78 -34.60
N ARG A 145 -26.33 13.53 -34.51
CA ARG A 145 -25.59 12.33 -34.97
C ARG A 145 -25.34 12.33 -36.49
N ASN A 146 -26.19 13.00 -37.23
CA ASN A 146 -26.14 13.03 -38.69
C ASN A 146 -25.66 14.38 -39.28
N ARG A 147 -24.95 15.19 -38.51
CA ARG A 147 -24.23 16.36 -39.02
C ARG A 147 -23.25 15.95 -40.12
N SER A 148 -23.05 16.82 -41.12
CA SER A 148 -22.09 16.55 -42.20
C SER A 148 -20.65 16.47 -41.65
N VAL A 149 -19.78 15.83 -42.43
CA VAL A 149 -18.36 15.74 -42.09
C VAL A 149 -17.74 17.14 -41.98
N GLU A 150 -18.10 18.03 -42.93
CA GLU A 150 -17.59 19.41 -42.98
C GLU A 150 -18.00 20.20 -41.76
N GLU A 151 -19.25 20.09 -41.32
CA GLU A 151 -19.77 20.77 -40.13
C GLU A 151 -19.08 20.24 -38.88
N ASN A 152 -18.90 18.93 -38.78
CA ASN A 152 -18.21 18.31 -37.64
C ASN A 152 -16.73 18.73 -37.55
N LEU A 153 -16.01 18.82 -38.68
CA LEU A 153 -14.63 19.30 -38.75
C LEU A 153 -14.51 20.76 -38.29
N ASP A 154 -15.42 21.64 -38.79
CA ASP A 154 -15.47 23.04 -38.37
C ASP A 154 -15.71 23.16 -36.86
N LEU A 155 -16.74 22.51 -36.35
CA LEU A 155 -17.10 22.55 -34.94
C LEU A 155 -15.97 22.00 -34.03
N PHE A 156 -15.32 20.92 -34.43
CA PHE A 156 -14.24 20.33 -33.63
C PHE A 156 -12.99 21.23 -33.60
N ALA A 157 -12.67 21.87 -34.73
CA ALA A 157 -11.59 22.87 -34.78
C ALA A 157 -11.90 24.07 -33.88
N ARG A 158 -13.15 24.55 -33.86
CA ARG A 158 -13.60 25.64 -32.99
C ARG A 158 -13.67 25.25 -31.52
N MET A 159 -13.97 23.97 -31.20
CA MET A 159 -13.83 23.45 -29.85
C MET A 159 -12.37 23.58 -29.36
N ARG A 160 -11.41 23.17 -30.21
CA ARG A 160 -9.97 23.33 -29.89
C ARG A 160 -9.53 24.79 -29.74
N ALA A 161 -10.14 25.67 -30.55
CA ALA A 161 -9.85 27.12 -30.48
C ALA A 161 -10.45 27.82 -29.25
N GLY A 162 -11.23 27.10 -28.42
CA GLY A 162 -11.79 27.64 -27.17
C GLY A 162 -13.03 28.49 -27.36
N GLU A 163 -13.75 28.37 -28.49
CA GLU A 163 -14.94 29.19 -28.78
C GLU A 163 -16.17 28.77 -27.94
N PHE A 164 -16.18 27.56 -27.40
CA PHE A 164 -17.31 27.01 -26.64
C PHE A 164 -16.98 26.85 -25.16
N LYS A 165 -17.99 26.94 -24.31
CA LYS A 165 -17.88 26.77 -22.85
C LYS A 165 -17.80 25.29 -22.48
N ASP A 166 -17.35 25.03 -21.27
CA ASP A 166 -17.35 23.71 -20.66
C ASP A 166 -18.76 23.11 -20.68
N GLY A 167 -18.86 21.86 -21.12
CA GLY A 167 -20.12 21.14 -21.22
C GLY A 167 -21.03 21.53 -22.39
N GLU A 168 -20.67 22.54 -23.21
CA GLU A 168 -21.48 22.99 -24.33
C GLU A 168 -21.44 22.03 -25.52
N LYS A 169 -20.30 21.40 -25.78
CA LYS A 169 -20.11 20.44 -26.86
C LYS A 169 -19.15 19.32 -26.41
N VAL A 170 -19.38 18.15 -27.01
CA VAL A 170 -18.48 16.98 -26.89
C VAL A 170 -18.27 16.36 -28.27
N LEU A 171 -17.16 15.67 -28.49
CA LEU A 171 -17.01 14.77 -29.64
C LEU A 171 -17.43 13.36 -29.21
N ARG A 172 -18.32 12.74 -29.97
CA ARG A 172 -18.78 11.37 -29.74
C ARG A 172 -18.39 10.46 -30.89
N ALA A 173 -18.04 9.22 -30.58
CA ALA A 173 -17.95 8.17 -31.58
C ALA A 173 -19.35 7.89 -32.17
N LYS A 174 -19.40 7.51 -33.44
CA LYS A 174 -20.63 7.08 -34.13
C LYS A 174 -20.56 5.58 -34.35
N ILE A 175 -21.13 4.82 -33.40
CA ILE A 175 -21.07 3.35 -33.40
C ILE A 175 -22.50 2.77 -33.50
N ASP A 176 -23.14 2.45 -32.36
CA ASP A 176 -24.47 1.83 -32.33
C ASP A 176 -25.20 2.15 -31.03
N MET A 177 -26.21 2.98 -31.08
CA MET A 177 -27.02 3.35 -29.91
C MET A 177 -27.93 2.21 -29.41
N ALA A 178 -28.09 1.13 -30.17
CA ALA A 178 -28.85 -0.06 -29.77
C ALA A 178 -27.97 -1.19 -29.25
N SER A 179 -26.64 -1.00 -29.22
CA SER A 179 -25.70 -2.03 -28.73
C SER A 179 -26.06 -2.53 -27.33
N PRO A 180 -26.01 -3.86 -27.07
CA PRO A 180 -26.13 -4.39 -25.71
C PRO A 180 -24.98 -3.94 -24.78
N ASN A 181 -23.82 -3.62 -25.37
CA ASN A 181 -22.72 -3.03 -24.63
C ASN A 181 -22.88 -1.50 -24.57
N ILE A 182 -23.16 -0.96 -23.40
CA ILE A 182 -23.35 0.47 -23.16
C ILE A 182 -22.17 1.32 -23.65
N ASN A 183 -20.93 0.77 -23.55
CA ASN A 183 -19.71 1.47 -23.96
C ASN A 183 -19.66 1.71 -25.50
N PHE A 184 -20.46 1.00 -26.29
CA PHE A 184 -20.63 1.18 -27.74
C PHE A 184 -21.71 2.18 -28.15
N ARG A 185 -22.50 2.69 -27.18
CA ARG A 185 -23.60 3.61 -27.47
C ARG A 185 -23.07 5.04 -27.61
N ASP A 186 -22.42 5.29 -28.74
CA ASP A 186 -21.81 6.56 -29.12
C ASP A 186 -21.08 7.23 -27.95
N PRO A 187 -19.98 6.63 -27.45
CA PRO A 187 -19.23 7.15 -26.29
C PRO A 187 -18.60 8.51 -26.58
N VAL A 188 -18.41 9.31 -25.53
CA VAL A 188 -17.71 10.59 -25.62
C VAL A 188 -16.21 10.31 -25.80
N LEU A 189 -15.61 10.94 -26.83
CA LEU A 189 -14.17 10.87 -27.12
C LEU A 189 -13.42 12.08 -26.60
N TYR A 190 -14.00 13.29 -26.71
CA TYR A 190 -13.46 14.55 -26.25
C TYR A 190 -14.49 15.38 -25.49
N ARG A 191 -14.02 16.07 -24.46
CA ARG A 191 -14.77 17.06 -23.69
C ARG A 191 -14.06 18.40 -23.70
N ILE A 192 -14.81 19.51 -23.48
CA ILE A 192 -14.26 20.83 -23.24
C ILE A 192 -13.99 21.00 -21.74
N ALA A 193 -12.80 21.46 -21.38
CA ALA A 193 -12.42 21.83 -20.02
C ALA A 193 -11.41 22.99 -20.07
N HIS A 194 -11.84 24.19 -19.67
CA HIS A 194 -10.97 25.32 -19.54
C HIS A 194 -10.28 25.28 -18.17
N ALA A 195 -9.22 24.48 -18.08
CA ALA A 195 -8.44 24.27 -16.87
C ALA A 195 -6.96 24.18 -17.20
N HIS A 196 -6.14 24.65 -16.29
CA HIS A 196 -4.69 24.54 -16.41
C HIS A 196 -4.24 23.10 -16.26
N HIS A 197 -3.50 22.59 -17.23
CA HIS A 197 -2.94 21.24 -17.21
C HIS A 197 -1.50 21.28 -16.66
N HIS A 198 -1.15 20.35 -15.78
CA HIS A 198 0.14 20.34 -15.06
C HIS A 198 1.38 20.33 -15.97
N ARG A 199 1.27 19.88 -17.23
CA ARG A 199 2.38 19.84 -18.20
C ARG A 199 2.18 20.75 -19.39
N THR A 200 0.99 20.78 -19.98
CA THR A 200 0.72 21.57 -21.20
C THR A 200 0.20 22.96 -20.91
N GLY A 201 -0.03 23.30 -19.64
CA GLY A 201 -0.56 24.62 -19.26
C GLY A 201 -1.93 24.89 -19.86
N ASP A 202 -2.08 26.04 -20.50
CA ASP A 202 -3.33 26.50 -21.13
C ASP A 202 -3.35 26.27 -22.66
N ALA A 203 -2.45 25.42 -23.18
CA ALA A 203 -2.35 25.15 -24.62
C ALA A 203 -3.56 24.34 -25.16
N TRP A 204 -4.28 23.66 -24.30
CA TRP A 204 -5.45 22.86 -24.63
C TRP A 204 -6.65 23.25 -23.79
N CYS A 205 -7.84 23.22 -24.41
CA CYS A 205 -9.13 23.39 -23.73
C CYS A 205 -10.10 22.25 -24.07
N ILE A 206 -9.66 21.27 -24.88
CA ILE A 206 -10.36 20.00 -25.11
C ILE A 206 -9.44 18.87 -24.70
N TYR A 207 -10.00 17.87 -24.04
CA TYR A 207 -9.25 16.74 -23.49
C TYR A 207 -9.90 15.43 -23.89
N PRO A 208 -9.09 14.43 -24.31
CA PRO A 208 -9.61 13.12 -24.69
C PRO A 208 -10.11 12.37 -23.45
N MET A 209 -11.11 11.52 -23.67
CA MET A 209 -11.59 10.60 -22.65
C MET A 209 -10.69 9.35 -22.59
N TYR A 210 -10.68 8.68 -21.45
CA TYR A 210 -9.85 7.49 -21.18
C TYR A 210 -9.95 6.42 -22.27
N ASP A 211 -11.19 6.00 -22.61
CA ASP A 211 -11.41 4.93 -23.59
C ASP A 211 -10.93 5.25 -25.02
N TYR A 212 -10.68 6.51 -25.30
CA TYR A 212 -10.11 6.96 -26.55
C TYR A 212 -8.59 7.15 -26.48
N ALA A 213 -8.10 7.82 -25.45
CA ALA A 213 -6.68 8.13 -25.31
C ALA A 213 -5.82 6.90 -25.03
N HIS A 214 -6.31 6.01 -24.17
CA HIS A 214 -5.56 4.86 -23.67
C HIS A 214 -5.15 3.86 -24.76
N PRO A 215 -6.05 3.35 -25.63
CA PRO A 215 -5.66 2.44 -26.71
C PRO A 215 -4.69 3.07 -27.70
N ILE A 216 -4.88 4.34 -28.06
CA ILE A 216 -3.99 5.04 -29.00
C ILE A 216 -2.60 5.23 -28.38
N SER A 217 -2.53 5.61 -27.11
CA SER A 217 -1.25 5.73 -26.40
C SER A 217 -0.53 4.38 -26.31
N ASP A 218 -1.25 3.30 -26.03
CA ASP A 218 -0.69 1.94 -26.03
C ASP A 218 -0.10 1.59 -27.41
N ALA A 219 -0.81 1.90 -28.50
CA ALA A 219 -0.32 1.64 -29.86
C ALA A 219 0.90 2.49 -30.22
N ILE A 220 0.91 3.79 -29.86
CA ILE A 220 2.07 4.68 -30.12
C ILE A 220 3.32 4.16 -29.42
N GLU A 221 3.18 3.61 -28.21
CA GLU A 221 4.27 3.09 -27.40
C GLU A 221 4.69 1.65 -27.78
N GLY A 222 4.00 1.01 -28.72
CA GLY A 222 4.26 -0.38 -29.12
C GLY A 222 3.96 -1.39 -28.02
N ILE A 223 3.02 -1.09 -27.13
CA ILE A 223 2.58 -2.02 -26.10
C ILE A 223 2.00 -3.27 -26.76
N THR A 224 2.44 -4.44 -26.33
CA THR A 224 1.96 -5.72 -26.84
C THR A 224 0.83 -6.29 -25.98
N HIS A 225 1.02 -6.26 -24.67
CA HIS A 225 0.08 -6.77 -23.67
C HIS A 225 -0.39 -5.64 -22.78
N SER A 226 -1.58 -5.15 -23.05
CA SER A 226 -2.27 -4.08 -22.31
C SER A 226 -3.02 -4.72 -21.15
N ILE A 227 -2.38 -4.80 -19.97
CA ILE A 227 -2.92 -5.51 -18.82
C ILE A 227 -3.68 -4.53 -17.92
N CYS A 228 -4.94 -4.83 -17.58
CA CYS A 228 -5.79 -4.00 -16.75
C CYS A 228 -6.71 -4.84 -15.83
N THR A 229 -7.54 -4.18 -15.02
CA THR A 229 -8.46 -4.88 -14.11
C THR A 229 -9.77 -5.26 -14.82
N LEU A 230 -10.50 -6.24 -14.25
CA LEU A 230 -11.76 -6.77 -14.80
C LEU A 230 -12.86 -5.72 -15.03
N GLU A 231 -12.79 -4.58 -14.36
CA GLU A 231 -13.73 -3.48 -14.58
C GLU A 231 -13.69 -2.92 -16.01
N PHE A 232 -12.61 -3.16 -16.75
CA PHE A 232 -12.44 -2.76 -18.14
C PHE A 232 -12.79 -3.85 -19.15
N ALA A 233 -13.29 -5.01 -18.71
CA ALA A 233 -13.62 -6.11 -19.63
C ALA A 233 -14.68 -5.71 -20.67
N ASP A 234 -15.71 -4.98 -20.27
CA ASP A 234 -16.75 -4.48 -21.16
C ASP A 234 -16.28 -3.30 -22.03
N HIS A 235 -15.13 -2.69 -21.73
CA HIS A 235 -14.49 -1.64 -22.51
C HIS A 235 -13.60 -2.19 -23.64
N ARG A 236 -13.17 -3.46 -23.57
CA ARG A 236 -12.27 -4.07 -24.57
C ARG A 236 -12.78 -3.94 -26.01
N PRO A 237 -14.07 -4.17 -26.32
CA PRO A 237 -14.55 -3.97 -27.69
C PRO A 237 -14.37 -2.53 -28.17
N LEU A 238 -14.53 -1.53 -27.30
CA LEU A 238 -14.27 -0.12 -27.64
C LEU A 238 -12.79 0.16 -27.83
N TYR A 239 -11.92 -0.48 -27.03
CA TYR A 239 -10.47 -0.45 -27.21
C TYR A 239 -10.05 -0.95 -28.59
N ASP A 240 -10.54 -2.13 -28.98
CA ASP A 240 -10.26 -2.73 -30.30
C ASP A 240 -10.82 -1.87 -31.45
N TRP A 241 -12.05 -1.34 -31.30
CA TRP A 241 -12.64 -0.43 -32.25
C TRP A 241 -11.80 0.83 -32.46
N THR A 242 -11.33 1.43 -31.38
CA THR A 242 -10.50 2.64 -31.42
C THR A 242 -9.19 2.39 -32.18
N ILE A 243 -8.49 1.29 -31.89
CA ILE A 243 -7.28 0.90 -32.61
C ILE A 243 -7.54 0.75 -34.10
N ALA A 244 -8.58 0.03 -34.47
CA ALA A 244 -8.93 -0.25 -35.88
C ALA A 244 -9.34 1.00 -36.63
N GLU A 245 -10.27 1.78 -36.09
CA GLU A 245 -10.83 2.95 -36.81
C GLU A 245 -9.86 4.14 -36.84
N CYS A 246 -8.98 4.25 -35.85
CA CYS A 246 -7.87 5.22 -35.85
C CYS A 246 -6.68 4.78 -36.73
N GLU A 247 -6.74 3.60 -37.35
CA GLU A 247 -5.73 3.08 -38.27
C GLU A 247 -4.32 3.02 -37.60
N MET A 248 -4.30 2.50 -36.37
CA MET A 248 -3.04 2.34 -35.65
C MET A 248 -2.24 1.18 -36.25
N VAL A 249 -0.91 1.36 -36.40
CA VAL A 249 -0.02 0.37 -37.00
C VAL A 249 0.22 -0.78 -36.03
N ASP A 250 0.58 -0.44 -34.80
CA ASP A 250 0.74 -1.42 -33.73
C ASP A 250 -0.63 -1.72 -33.11
N VAL A 251 -0.90 -3.00 -32.88
CA VAL A 251 -2.20 -3.49 -32.40
C VAL A 251 -2.02 -4.15 -31.05
N PRO A 252 -1.98 -3.37 -29.96
CA PRO A 252 -1.93 -3.90 -28.60
C PRO A 252 -3.19 -4.71 -28.30
N LYS A 253 -3.05 -5.74 -27.43
CA LYS A 253 -4.18 -6.55 -26.98
C LYS A 253 -4.42 -6.33 -25.49
N GLN A 254 -5.69 -6.08 -25.14
CA GLN A 254 -6.11 -5.89 -23.74
C GLN A 254 -6.42 -7.23 -23.08
N TYR A 255 -5.87 -7.40 -21.85
CA TYR A 255 -6.10 -8.57 -21.01
C TYR A 255 -6.49 -8.11 -19.60
N GLU A 256 -7.55 -8.68 -19.04
CA GLU A 256 -8.06 -8.28 -17.75
C GLU A 256 -7.83 -9.35 -16.69
N PHE A 257 -7.53 -8.86 -15.47
CA PHE A 257 -7.37 -9.68 -14.28
C PHE A 257 -8.16 -9.11 -13.09
N ALA A 258 -8.43 -9.95 -12.10
CA ALA A 258 -9.14 -9.55 -10.89
C ALA A 258 -8.31 -8.56 -10.06
N ARG A 259 -8.93 -7.42 -9.73
CA ARG A 259 -8.31 -6.44 -8.82
C ARG A 259 -8.09 -7.04 -7.44
N LEU A 260 -7.16 -6.47 -6.68
CA LEU A 260 -6.96 -6.83 -5.29
C LEU A 260 -7.97 -6.10 -4.41
N ASN A 261 -8.75 -6.87 -3.64
CA ASN A 261 -9.52 -6.37 -2.50
C ASN A 261 -8.95 -7.02 -1.23
N VAL A 262 -8.82 -6.24 -0.17
CA VAL A 262 -8.28 -6.69 1.13
C VAL A 262 -9.30 -6.37 2.22
N THR A 263 -9.52 -7.31 3.14
CA THR A 263 -10.44 -7.09 4.27
C THR A 263 -9.98 -5.92 5.14
N ASN A 264 -10.90 -5.24 5.80
CA ASN A 264 -10.64 -4.12 6.72
C ASN A 264 -9.77 -3.00 6.14
N THR A 265 -9.76 -2.84 4.80
CA THR A 265 -8.86 -1.93 4.10
C THR A 265 -9.62 -1.02 3.15
N VAL A 266 -9.40 0.29 3.26
CA VAL A 266 -10.01 1.27 2.36
C VAL A 266 -9.30 1.24 1.00
N MET A 267 -9.98 0.73 -0.04
CA MET A 267 -9.42 0.58 -1.40
C MET A 267 -9.89 1.67 -2.38
N SER A 268 -10.74 2.57 -1.94
CA SER A 268 -11.30 3.65 -2.78
C SER A 268 -10.49 4.93 -2.64
N LYS A 269 -9.89 5.42 -3.75
CA LYS A 269 -9.18 6.72 -3.77
C LYS A 269 -10.02 7.87 -3.23
N ARG A 270 -11.32 7.91 -3.55
CA ARG A 270 -12.25 8.94 -3.05
C ARG A 270 -12.36 8.90 -1.53
N LYS A 271 -12.49 7.69 -0.95
CA LYS A 271 -12.56 7.53 0.50
C LYS A 271 -11.22 7.87 1.16
N LEU A 272 -10.09 7.45 0.57
CA LEU A 272 -8.75 7.79 1.07
C LEU A 272 -8.52 9.30 1.08
N LYS A 273 -8.90 9.99 0.00
CA LYS A 273 -8.83 11.45 -0.05
C LYS A 273 -9.69 12.10 1.04
N LEU A 274 -10.90 11.59 1.27
CA LEU A 274 -11.79 12.09 2.31
C LEU A 274 -11.17 11.97 3.71
N LEU A 275 -10.46 10.86 4.01
CA LEU A 275 -9.75 10.71 5.29
C LEU A 275 -8.69 11.79 5.51
N VAL A 276 -7.99 12.19 4.46
CA VAL A 276 -6.99 13.28 4.51
C VAL A 276 -7.66 14.64 4.64
N ASP A 277 -8.67 14.92 3.80
CA ASP A 277 -9.38 16.21 3.77
C ASP A 277 -10.09 16.51 5.11
N GLU A 278 -10.65 15.50 5.76
CA GLU A 278 -11.36 15.62 7.04
C GLU A 278 -10.43 15.51 8.27
N GLY A 279 -9.12 15.34 8.04
CA GLY A 279 -8.12 15.26 9.12
C GLY A 279 -8.22 14.01 10.00
N VAL A 280 -8.84 12.94 9.52
CA VAL A 280 -8.88 11.62 10.21
C VAL A 280 -7.47 11.03 10.25
N VAL A 281 -6.71 11.25 9.21
CA VAL A 281 -5.29 10.91 9.10
C VAL A 281 -4.48 12.17 8.81
N THR A 282 -3.19 12.15 9.15
CA THR A 282 -2.32 13.34 9.05
C THR A 282 -1.93 13.70 7.62
N ALA A 283 -1.76 12.70 6.75
CA ALA A 283 -1.39 12.87 5.35
C ALA A 283 -1.56 11.55 4.59
N TRP A 284 -1.27 11.55 3.29
CA TRP A 284 -1.31 10.36 2.45
C TRP A 284 -0.34 9.24 2.89
N ASP A 285 0.73 9.58 3.59
CA ASP A 285 1.71 8.64 4.13
C ASP A 285 1.50 8.30 5.62
N ASP A 286 0.34 8.61 6.16
CA ASP A 286 -0.02 8.19 7.52
C ASP A 286 0.09 6.66 7.64
N PRO A 287 0.76 6.12 8.68
CA PRO A 287 0.94 4.66 8.86
C PRO A 287 -0.35 3.84 8.93
N ARG A 288 -1.51 4.47 9.13
CA ARG A 288 -2.83 3.84 9.12
C ARG A 288 -3.43 3.72 7.72
N MET A 289 -2.84 4.41 6.74
CA MET A 289 -3.30 4.41 5.34
C MET A 289 -2.79 3.17 4.59
N PRO A 290 -3.60 2.55 3.71
CA PRO A 290 -3.16 1.45 2.86
C PRO A 290 -2.42 1.93 1.61
N THR A 291 -2.03 3.20 1.55
CA THR A 291 -1.16 3.74 0.51
C THR A 291 0.21 3.09 0.59
N ILE A 292 0.90 2.96 -0.54
CA ILE A 292 2.27 2.40 -0.56
C ILE A 292 3.19 3.25 0.31
N SER A 293 3.06 4.57 0.26
CA SER A 293 3.81 5.49 1.11
C SER A 293 3.47 5.32 2.61
N GLY A 294 2.21 5.10 2.97
CA GLY A 294 1.78 4.82 4.34
C GLY A 294 2.31 3.49 4.86
N LEU A 295 2.21 2.44 4.05
CA LEU A 295 2.76 1.12 4.37
C LEU A 295 4.29 1.17 4.55
N ARG A 296 5.00 1.88 3.67
CA ARG A 296 6.44 2.13 3.77
C ARG A 296 6.81 2.85 5.06
N ARG A 297 6.10 3.92 5.43
CA ARG A 297 6.30 4.66 6.68
C ARG A 297 5.98 3.81 7.91
N LYS A 298 4.95 2.97 7.85
CA LYS A 298 4.63 2.00 8.91
C LYS A 298 5.76 0.98 9.10
N GLY A 299 6.51 0.66 8.03
CA GLY A 299 7.66 -0.23 8.06
C GLY A 299 7.51 -1.51 7.25
N TYR A 300 6.49 -1.60 6.39
CA TYR A 300 6.36 -2.71 5.45
C TYR A 300 7.56 -2.73 4.50
N THR A 301 7.94 -3.90 4.04
CA THR A 301 9.06 -4.09 3.10
C THR A 301 8.53 -4.34 1.69
N ALA A 302 9.27 -3.88 0.70
CA ALA A 302 8.93 -4.09 -0.70
C ALA A 302 8.90 -5.59 -1.05
N GLU A 303 9.85 -6.35 -0.50
CA GLU A 303 9.96 -7.80 -0.68
C GLU A 303 8.73 -8.54 -0.18
N ALA A 304 8.23 -8.18 0.99
CA ALA A 304 7.02 -8.79 1.55
C ALA A 304 5.77 -8.47 0.73
N ILE A 305 5.63 -7.23 0.26
CA ILE A 305 4.51 -6.83 -0.60
C ILE A 305 4.57 -7.60 -1.94
N ARG A 306 5.75 -7.72 -2.55
CA ARG A 306 5.91 -8.51 -3.79
C ARG A 306 5.61 -9.99 -3.56
N ALA A 307 6.09 -10.58 -2.46
CA ALA A 307 5.80 -11.96 -2.11
C ALA A 307 4.30 -12.19 -1.91
N PHE A 308 3.63 -11.29 -1.23
CA PHE A 308 2.17 -11.29 -1.06
C PHE A 308 1.44 -11.22 -2.42
N CYS A 309 1.83 -10.31 -3.31
CA CYS A 309 1.22 -10.19 -4.64
C CYS A 309 1.41 -11.45 -5.50
N ARG A 310 2.58 -12.10 -5.41
CA ARG A 310 2.86 -13.36 -6.11
C ARG A 310 2.00 -14.51 -5.58
N GLU A 311 1.82 -14.60 -4.26
CA GLU A 311 1.00 -15.65 -3.63
C GLU A 311 -0.48 -15.54 -3.98
N ILE A 312 -1.02 -14.33 -4.00
CA ILE A 312 -2.40 -14.09 -4.46
C ILE A 312 -2.59 -14.56 -5.91
N GLY A 313 -1.55 -14.42 -6.73
CA GLY A 313 -1.57 -14.79 -8.13
C GLY A 313 -2.50 -13.91 -8.98
N VAL A 314 -2.82 -14.42 -10.18
CA VAL A 314 -3.60 -13.73 -11.21
C VAL A 314 -4.82 -14.57 -11.59
N ALA A 315 -6.02 -14.05 -11.34
CA ALA A 315 -7.29 -14.75 -11.58
C ALA A 315 -8.25 -13.86 -12.40
N LYS A 316 -9.27 -14.49 -12.98
CA LYS A 316 -10.37 -13.81 -13.69
C LYS A 316 -11.63 -13.64 -12.83
N ALA A 317 -11.59 -13.99 -11.56
CA ALA A 317 -12.70 -13.81 -10.64
C ALA A 317 -12.28 -12.92 -9.47
N ASN A 318 -13.08 -11.92 -9.17
CA ASN A 318 -12.84 -11.05 -8.02
C ASN A 318 -12.93 -11.86 -6.72
N SER A 319 -11.98 -11.65 -5.84
CA SER A 319 -11.94 -12.21 -4.49
C SER A 319 -11.45 -11.15 -3.51
N THR A 320 -11.79 -11.34 -2.24
CA THR A 320 -11.27 -10.53 -1.15
C THR A 320 -10.25 -11.34 -0.37
N VAL A 321 -9.06 -10.81 -0.23
CA VAL A 321 -7.95 -11.43 0.50
C VAL A 321 -7.97 -10.96 1.95
N ASP A 322 -7.72 -11.85 2.87
CA ASP A 322 -7.60 -11.51 4.28
C ASP A 322 -6.33 -10.66 4.53
N GLU A 323 -6.46 -9.51 5.21
CA GLU A 323 -5.33 -8.64 5.56
C GLU A 323 -4.23 -9.36 6.33
N ARG A 324 -4.60 -10.37 7.13
CA ARG A 324 -3.66 -11.19 7.91
C ARG A 324 -2.66 -11.94 7.04
N MET A 325 -3.01 -12.19 5.77
CA MET A 325 -2.08 -12.80 4.81
C MET A 325 -0.94 -11.82 4.47
N LEU A 326 -1.22 -10.55 4.23
CA LEU A 326 -0.18 -9.54 4.03
C LEU A 326 0.72 -9.41 5.26
N GLU A 327 0.12 -9.38 6.46
CA GLU A 327 0.86 -9.38 7.71
C GLU A 327 1.75 -10.62 7.90
N HIS A 328 1.30 -11.80 7.42
CA HIS A 328 2.10 -13.01 7.45
C HIS A 328 3.40 -12.83 6.65
N PHE A 329 3.32 -12.33 5.42
CA PHE A 329 4.51 -12.10 4.58
C PHE A 329 5.47 -11.08 5.19
N ILE A 330 4.95 -10.05 5.88
CA ILE A 330 5.79 -9.10 6.63
C ILE A 330 6.52 -9.79 7.78
N ARG A 331 5.85 -10.65 8.54
CA ARG A 331 6.49 -11.39 9.64
C ARG A 331 7.59 -12.31 9.12
N GLU A 332 7.33 -13.06 8.05
CA GLU A 332 8.32 -13.97 7.46
C GLU A 332 9.55 -13.21 6.92
N ASP A 333 9.36 -12.06 6.28
CA ASP A 333 10.47 -11.24 5.79
C ASP A 333 11.29 -10.65 6.95
N LEU A 334 10.64 -10.10 7.98
CA LEU A 334 11.31 -9.46 9.11
C LEU A 334 11.94 -10.45 10.09
N LYS A 335 11.48 -11.69 10.12
CA LYS A 335 11.94 -12.73 11.03
C LYS A 335 13.45 -12.93 10.98
N LEU A 336 14.04 -12.87 9.81
CA LEU A 336 15.47 -13.05 9.57
C LEU A 336 16.25 -11.73 9.50
N LYS A 337 15.58 -10.60 9.31
CA LYS A 337 16.21 -9.29 9.05
C LYS A 337 16.19 -8.35 10.24
N ALA A 338 15.16 -8.44 11.10
CA ALA A 338 14.99 -7.50 12.19
C ALA A 338 15.90 -7.82 13.39
N LEU A 339 16.55 -6.78 13.93
CA LEU A 339 17.29 -6.87 15.18
C LEU A 339 16.32 -7.10 16.34
N ARG A 340 16.53 -8.16 17.13
CA ARG A 340 15.69 -8.49 18.29
C ARG A 340 16.24 -7.79 19.53
N THR A 341 15.47 -6.86 20.08
CA THR A 341 15.85 -6.07 21.24
C THR A 341 14.72 -6.04 22.27
N MET A 342 15.03 -5.54 23.47
CA MET A 342 14.02 -5.34 24.51
C MET A 342 13.55 -3.89 24.52
N ALA A 343 12.25 -3.72 24.64
CA ALA A 343 11.59 -2.44 24.85
C ALA A 343 10.50 -2.62 25.90
N VAL A 344 10.33 -1.64 26.74
CA VAL A 344 9.28 -1.60 27.77
C VAL A 344 8.35 -0.46 27.42
N LEU A 345 7.12 -0.81 27.03
CA LEU A 345 6.14 0.14 26.51
C LEU A 345 5.35 0.83 27.61
N GLN A 346 5.09 0.11 28.71
CA GLN A 346 4.43 0.62 29.91
C GLN A 346 5.29 0.31 31.13
N PRO A 347 6.23 1.18 31.48
CA PRO A 347 7.26 0.88 32.44
C PRO A 347 6.76 0.82 33.89
N LEU A 348 7.18 -0.24 34.59
CA LEU A 348 7.13 -0.38 36.05
C LEU A 348 8.56 -0.48 36.57
N LYS A 349 8.92 0.37 37.52
CA LYS A 349 10.26 0.40 38.09
C LYS A 349 10.49 -0.81 39.02
N VAL A 350 11.63 -1.43 38.90
CA VAL A 350 12.13 -2.50 39.80
C VAL A 350 13.48 -2.11 40.37
N VAL A 351 13.60 -2.15 41.68
CA VAL A 351 14.86 -1.96 42.41
C VAL A 351 15.33 -3.31 42.92
N ILE A 352 16.54 -3.72 42.49
CA ILE A 352 17.18 -4.97 42.93
C ILE A 352 18.00 -4.68 44.19
N THR A 353 17.42 -4.91 45.34
CA THR A 353 17.92 -4.41 46.63
C THR A 353 19.26 -4.99 47.05
N ASN A 354 19.58 -6.21 46.64
CA ASN A 354 20.87 -6.88 46.92
C ASN A 354 21.89 -6.75 45.78
N TYR A 355 21.61 -5.97 44.70
CA TYR A 355 22.61 -5.62 43.71
C TYR A 355 23.45 -4.44 44.24
N PRO A 356 24.81 -4.49 44.11
CA PRO A 356 25.66 -3.45 44.68
C PRO A 356 25.34 -2.05 44.14
N GLU A 357 25.28 -1.09 45.05
CA GLU A 357 24.96 0.30 44.71
C GLU A 357 26.07 0.94 43.87
N GLY A 358 25.69 1.70 42.83
CA GLY A 358 26.63 2.36 41.93
C GLY A 358 27.39 1.42 40.99
N GLN A 359 27.11 0.12 41.00
CA GLN A 359 27.72 -0.84 40.07
C GLN A 359 26.80 -1.14 38.90
N SER A 360 27.40 -1.45 37.76
CA SER A 360 26.75 -1.99 36.59
C SER A 360 27.64 -3.01 35.91
N GLU A 361 27.05 -3.91 35.15
CA GLU A 361 27.75 -4.87 34.30
C GLU A 361 27.15 -4.92 32.92
N MET A 362 27.93 -5.42 31.96
CA MET A 362 27.43 -5.66 30.59
C MET A 362 27.13 -7.15 30.44
N LEU A 363 25.92 -7.44 29.95
CA LEU A 363 25.46 -8.79 29.68
C LEU A 363 25.37 -8.98 28.15
N GLU A 364 25.74 -10.19 27.71
CA GLU A 364 25.63 -10.54 26.29
C GLU A 364 24.20 -10.95 25.91
N ALA A 365 23.70 -10.42 24.83
CA ALA A 365 22.40 -10.76 24.22
C ALA A 365 22.55 -11.01 22.74
N GLU A 366 21.93 -12.09 22.24
CA GLU A 366 21.85 -12.38 20.82
C GLU A 366 21.02 -11.34 20.08
N ASN A 367 21.44 -10.98 18.87
CA ASN A 367 20.73 -10.02 18.03
C ASN A 367 19.55 -10.65 17.27
N ASN A 368 19.67 -11.91 16.89
CA ASN A 368 18.58 -12.68 16.30
C ASN A 368 18.86 -14.18 16.42
N ALA A 369 18.04 -14.91 17.20
CA ALA A 369 18.21 -16.34 17.42
C ALA A 369 18.04 -17.22 16.15
N GLU A 370 17.46 -16.67 15.08
CA GLU A 370 17.24 -17.38 13.82
C GLU A 370 18.23 -16.97 12.73
N ASN A 371 19.09 -15.99 13.02
CA ASN A 371 20.14 -15.52 12.11
C ASN A 371 21.41 -15.23 12.92
N GLU A 372 22.23 -16.25 13.11
CA GLU A 372 23.48 -16.17 13.90
C GLU A 372 24.50 -15.17 13.30
N GLU A 373 24.42 -14.87 12.01
CA GLU A 373 25.29 -13.89 11.35
C GLU A 373 25.09 -12.46 11.89
N MET A 374 23.95 -12.18 12.50
CA MET A 374 23.71 -10.89 13.16
C MET A 374 24.50 -10.72 14.46
N GLY A 375 25.11 -11.77 14.99
CA GLY A 375 25.97 -11.72 16.17
C GLY A 375 25.24 -11.38 17.47
N THR A 376 25.99 -10.78 18.40
CA THR A 376 25.52 -10.41 19.74
C THR A 376 25.74 -8.93 20.02
N ARG A 377 25.12 -8.44 21.07
CA ARG A 377 25.30 -7.09 21.62
C ARG A 377 25.48 -7.13 23.14
N GLN A 378 25.99 -6.06 23.67
CA GLN A 378 26.13 -5.87 25.12
C GLN A 378 24.98 -5.01 25.65
N ILE A 379 24.29 -5.48 26.68
CA ILE A 379 23.21 -4.76 27.36
C ILE A 379 23.62 -4.46 28.81
N PRO A 380 23.44 -3.22 29.32
CA PRO A 380 23.76 -2.87 30.68
C PRO A 380 22.73 -3.49 31.63
N PHE A 381 23.22 -3.87 32.83
CA PHE A 381 22.42 -4.32 33.96
C PHE A 381 22.90 -3.64 35.22
N SER A 382 22.00 -3.00 35.93
CA SER A 382 22.29 -2.33 37.19
C SER A 382 21.20 -2.58 38.25
N ARG A 383 21.27 -1.87 39.37
CA ARG A 383 20.33 -1.99 40.49
C ARG A 383 18.90 -1.63 40.14
N GLU A 384 18.67 -0.71 39.18
CA GLU A 384 17.37 -0.23 38.78
C GLU A 384 17.08 -0.61 37.33
N ILE A 385 15.91 -1.23 37.10
CA ILE A 385 15.43 -1.62 35.78
C ILE A 385 13.95 -1.25 35.60
N TYR A 386 13.49 -1.23 34.36
CA TYR A 386 12.08 -1.20 34.03
C TYR A 386 11.63 -2.54 33.46
N ILE A 387 10.43 -2.96 33.86
CA ILE A 387 9.68 -4.10 33.29
C ILE A 387 8.31 -3.59 32.80
N GLU A 388 7.56 -4.43 32.09
CA GLU A 388 6.16 -4.09 31.74
C GLU A 388 5.27 -4.10 32.99
N GLN A 389 4.32 -3.17 33.08
CA GLN A 389 3.32 -3.17 34.13
C GLN A 389 2.54 -4.50 34.16
N ASP A 390 2.21 -5.05 32.97
CA ASP A 390 1.50 -6.33 32.82
C ASP A 390 2.34 -7.54 33.25
N ASP A 391 3.64 -7.40 33.47
CA ASP A 391 4.49 -8.47 34.00
C ASP A 391 4.43 -8.61 35.50
N PHE A 392 3.68 -7.74 36.18
CA PHE A 392 3.44 -7.83 37.60
C PHE A 392 1.95 -7.87 37.92
N MET A 393 1.58 -8.70 38.88
CA MET A 393 0.23 -8.75 39.44
C MET A 393 0.31 -9.12 40.92
N GLU A 394 -0.31 -8.34 41.79
CA GLU A 394 -0.24 -8.56 43.25
C GLU A 394 -1.01 -9.81 43.68
N ASN A 395 -2.19 -10.03 43.08
CA ASN A 395 -3.05 -11.18 43.33
C ASN A 395 -3.35 -11.91 42.00
N PRO A 396 -2.40 -12.72 41.49
CA PRO A 396 -2.54 -13.33 40.18
C PRO A 396 -3.55 -14.48 40.17
N PRO A 397 -4.18 -14.73 39.03
CA PRO A 397 -5.00 -15.92 38.82
C PRO A 397 -4.13 -17.19 38.72
N ALA A 398 -4.75 -18.35 38.82
CA ALA A 398 -4.08 -19.61 38.56
C ALA A 398 -3.42 -19.63 37.16
N LYS A 399 -2.22 -20.18 37.05
CA LYS A 399 -1.42 -20.24 35.81
C LYS A 399 -0.86 -18.89 35.33
N TYR A 400 -0.72 -17.90 36.20
CA TYR A 400 0.04 -16.70 35.91
C TYR A 400 1.55 -16.99 36.14
N PHE A 401 2.35 -16.93 35.09
CA PHE A 401 3.77 -17.28 35.12
C PHE A 401 4.69 -16.05 35.02
N ARG A 402 4.24 -14.92 35.54
CA ARG A 402 5.02 -13.69 35.61
C ARG A 402 5.29 -13.30 37.06
N LEU A 403 5.73 -12.09 37.32
CA LEU A 403 6.16 -11.66 38.65
C LEU A 403 4.96 -11.35 39.56
N PHE A 404 5.02 -11.81 40.81
CA PHE A 404 4.11 -11.46 41.89
C PHE A 404 4.83 -11.60 43.21
N PRO A 405 4.31 -11.09 44.37
CA PRO A 405 4.99 -11.16 45.66
C PRO A 405 5.44 -12.58 46.01
N GLY A 406 6.71 -12.75 46.30
CA GLY A 406 7.33 -14.04 46.63
C GLY A 406 7.61 -14.98 45.44
N ASN A 407 7.23 -14.61 44.22
CA ASN A 407 7.49 -15.43 43.04
C ASN A 407 8.82 -15.04 42.37
N GLU A 408 9.46 -16.06 41.77
CA GLU A 408 10.69 -15.93 41.03
C GLU A 408 10.47 -16.03 39.51
N VAL A 409 11.07 -15.12 38.76
CA VAL A 409 11.07 -15.14 37.28
C VAL A 409 12.49 -14.90 36.75
N ARG A 410 12.73 -15.30 35.48
CA ARG A 410 13.96 -14.96 34.76
C ARG A 410 13.82 -13.62 34.08
N LEU A 411 14.77 -12.73 34.27
CA LEU A 411 15.01 -11.62 33.37
C LEU A 411 15.74 -12.12 32.12
N LYS A 412 15.22 -11.84 30.96
CA LYS A 412 15.80 -12.31 29.67
C LYS A 412 17.27 -11.87 29.56
N HIS A 413 18.16 -12.80 29.24
CA HIS A 413 19.62 -12.63 29.18
C HIS A 413 20.34 -12.25 30.51
N ALA A 414 19.62 -12.23 31.64
CA ALA A 414 20.17 -11.78 32.91
C ALA A 414 20.04 -12.86 34.02
N TYR A 415 19.38 -12.55 35.08
CA TYR A 415 19.29 -13.32 36.31
C TYR A 415 17.85 -13.72 36.66
N PHE A 416 17.71 -14.59 37.66
CA PHE A 416 16.43 -14.75 38.34
C PHE A 416 16.25 -13.64 39.37
N ILE A 417 15.02 -13.09 39.42
CA ILE A 417 14.64 -12.13 40.46
C ILE A 417 13.39 -12.62 41.20
N THR A 418 13.28 -12.24 42.48
CA THR A 418 12.12 -12.53 43.32
C THR A 418 11.58 -11.24 43.91
N CYS A 419 10.27 -11.00 43.76
CA CYS A 419 9.60 -9.82 44.33
C CYS A 419 9.47 -9.98 45.86
N GLN A 420 10.02 -9.01 46.60
CA GLN A 420 9.99 -8.98 48.06
C GLN A 420 8.97 -7.97 48.59
N GLU A 421 8.86 -6.81 47.97
CA GLU A 421 8.04 -5.72 48.45
C GLU A 421 7.39 -4.95 47.27
N VAL A 422 6.17 -4.46 47.47
CA VAL A 422 5.43 -3.68 46.51
C VAL A 422 5.21 -2.26 47.05
N ILE A 423 5.68 -1.26 46.34
CA ILE A 423 5.53 0.14 46.70
C ILE A 423 4.38 0.74 45.90
N LYS A 424 3.45 1.41 46.57
CA LYS A 424 2.26 2.03 45.99
C LYS A 424 2.25 3.53 46.21
N ASP A 425 1.59 4.24 45.31
CA ASP A 425 1.26 5.66 45.51
C ASP A 425 0.08 5.85 46.46
N ALA A 426 -0.32 7.12 46.67
CA ALA A 426 -1.43 7.47 47.54
C ALA A 426 -2.79 6.95 47.05
N ASP A 427 -2.93 6.68 45.76
CA ASP A 427 -4.14 6.15 45.11
C ASP A 427 -4.17 4.61 45.08
N GLY A 428 -3.13 3.96 45.59
CA GLY A 428 -2.99 2.51 45.64
C GLY A 428 -2.43 1.86 44.39
N ASN A 429 -1.96 2.65 43.40
CA ASN A 429 -1.31 2.11 42.21
C ASN A 429 0.10 1.65 42.50
N VAL A 430 0.50 0.54 41.92
CA VAL A 430 1.88 0.02 42.04
C VAL A 430 2.82 0.90 41.22
N ILE A 431 3.83 1.49 41.88
CA ILE A 431 4.80 2.41 41.25
C ILE A 431 6.22 1.88 41.23
N GLU A 432 6.57 0.97 42.17
CA GLU A 432 7.91 0.37 42.26
C GLU A 432 7.80 -1.02 42.89
N LEU A 433 8.64 -1.93 42.44
CA LEU A 433 8.85 -3.24 43.07
C LEU A 433 10.27 -3.31 43.65
N ARG A 434 10.38 -3.89 44.83
CA ARG A 434 11.69 -4.24 45.41
C ARG A 434 11.90 -5.73 45.28
N CYS A 435 12.94 -6.11 44.55
CA CYS A 435 13.27 -7.50 44.25
C CYS A 435 14.67 -7.83 44.72
N THR A 436 14.94 -9.10 44.94
CA THR A 436 16.29 -9.64 45.06
C THR A 436 16.66 -10.45 43.84
N TYR A 437 17.95 -10.49 43.46
CA TYR A 437 18.45 -11.35 42.40
C TYR A 437 19.33 -12.46 42.97
N ASP A 438 19.42 -13.57 42.22
CA ASP A 438 20.36 -14.65 42.54
C ASP A 438 21.57 -14.62 41.59
N PRO A 439 22.75 -14.23 42.05
CA PRO A 439 23.95 -14.11 41.21
C PRO A 439 24.36 -15.42 40.53
N ALA A 440 24.03 -16.57 41.12
CA ALA A 440 24.35 -17.88 40.52
C ALA A 440 23.58 -18.17 39.23
N THR A 441 22.48 -17.49 39.01
CA THR A 441 21.55 -17.75 37.89
C THR A 441 21.85 -16.97 36.60
N LYS A 442 23.05 -16.33 36.53
CA LYS A 442 23.47 -15.56 35.35
C LYS A 442 23.23 -16.37 34.05
N SER A 443 22.61 -15.76 33.06
CA SER A 443 22.44 -16.40 31.74
C SER A 443 23.80 -16.77 31.15
N GLY A 444 23.93 -17.99 30.62
CA GLY A 444 25.20 -18.49 30.07
C GLY A 444 26.16 -19.08 31.11
N SER A 445 25.86 -19.03 32.43
CA SER A 445 26.72 -19.60 33.48
C SER A 445 26.66 -21.12 33.58
N GLY A 446 25.75 -21.79 32.85
CA GLY A 446 25.49 -23.23 33.01
C GLY A 446 24.62 -23.60 34.21
N PHE A 447 24.03 -22.62 34.92
CA PHE A 447 23.14 -22.88 36.04
C PHE A 447 21.93 -23.71 35.67
N ASN A 448 21.73 -24.84 36.36
CA ASN A 448 20.63 -25.79 36.10
C ASN A 448 19.98 -26.35 37.37
N ALA A 449 20.32 -25.84 38.54
CA ALA A 449 19.86 -26.37 39.82
C ALA A 449 18.34 -26.22 40.03
N ARG A 450 17.73 -25.22 39.42
CA ARG A 450 16.27 -25.03 39.38
C ARG A 450 15.83 -24.31 38.10
N LYS A 451 14.58 -24.45 37.76
CA LYS A 451 13.95 -23.80 36.61
C LYS A 451 12.79 -22.91 37.07
N VAL A 452 12.65 -21.76 36.43
CA VAL A 452 11.48 -20.87 36.56
C VAL A 452 10.59 -20.97 35.34
N LYS A 453 9.29 -20.78 35.54
CA LYS A 453 8.30 -20.89 34.43
C LYS A 453 8.21 -19.62 33.60
N GLY A 454 8.51 -18.46 34.18
CA GLY A 454 8.37 -17.14 33.56
C GLY A 454 9.69 -16.53 33.13
N THR A 455 9.74 -16.00 31.93
CA THR A 455 10.81 -15.09 31.47
C THR A 455 10.18 -13.79 31.05
N ILE A 456 10.64 -12.68 31.61
CA ILE A 456 10.20 -11.33 31.28
C ILE A 456 11.34 -10.52 30.66
N HIS A 457 11.00 -9.53 29.85
CA HIS A 457 11.97 -8.59 29.31
C HIS A 457 12.05 -7.33 30.19
N TRP A 458 13.09 -6.56 30.00
CA TRP A 458 13.45 -5.45 30.86
C TRP A 458 14.42 -4.51 30.12
N VAL A 459 14.59 -3.31 30.64
CA VAL A 459 15.67 -2.38 30.26
C VAL A 459 16.31 -1.78 31.50
N ASP A 460 17.62 -1.50 31.45
CA ASP A 460 18.33 -0.81 32.51
C ASP A 460 17.83 0.62 32.66
N ALA A 461 17.40 1.03 33.86
CA ALA A 461 16.79 2.33 34.08
C ALA A 461 17.77 3.50 33.94
N SER A 462 19.06 3.26 34.19
CA SER A 462 20.09 4.32 34.16
C SER A 462 20.52 4.69 32.75
N GLN A 463 20.36 3.78 31.78
CA GLN A 463 20.84 3.94 30.40
C GLN A 463 19.73 3.78 29.33
N ALA A 464 18.52 3.47 29.75
CA ALA A 464 17.39 3.33 28.85
C ALA A 464 17.11 4.63 28.07
N VAL A 465 16.73 4.48 26.80
CA VAL A 465 16.39 5.60 25.92
C VAL A 465 14.88 5.75 25.90
N PRO A 466 14.32 6.92 26.23
CA PRO A 466 12.89 7.16 26.15
C PRO A 466 12.41 7.12 24.69
N ALA A 467 11.22 6.55 24.49
CA ALA A 467 10.62 6.42 23.18
C ALA A 467 9.09 6.46 23.24
N ASP A 468 8.49 6.94 22.16
CA ASP A 468 7.05 6.82 21.91
C ASP A 468 6.79 5.60 21.01
N PHE A 469 5.75 4.82 21.34
CA PHE A 469 5.34 3.65 20.58
C PHE A 469 3.92 3.86 20.06
N ARG A 470 3.75 3.81 18.74
CA ARG A 470 2.45 3.90 18.09
C ARG A 470 1.96 2.52 17.69
N LEU A 471 0.85 2.12 18.26
CA LEU A 471 0.17 0.87 17.97
C LEU A 471 -1.05 1.18 17.11
N TYR A 472 -1.21 0.47 16.00
CA TYR A 472 -2.27 0.72 15.03
C TYR A 472 -3.22 -0.47 14.93
N GLU A 473 -4.51 -0.14 14.88
CA GLU A 473 -5.59 -1.06 14.52
C GLU A 473 -6.22 -0.58 13.19
N PRO A 474 -6.99 -1.41 12.47
CA PRO A 474 -7.64 -1.00 11.22
C PRO A 474 -8.45 0.28 11.37
N LEU A 475 -8.34 1.19 10.39
CA LEU A 475 -9.14 2.42 10.34
C LEU A 475 -10.63 2.14 10.27
N ILE A 476 -11.01 1.07 9.54
CA ILE A 476 -12.38 0.59 9.40
C ILE A 476 -12.39 -0.92 9.57
N THR A 477 -13.57 -1.48 9.83
CA THR A 477 -13.81 -2.92 9.74
C THR A 477 -14.88 -3.21 8.68
N ASN A 478 -14.84 -4.38 8.06
CA ASN A 478 -15.86 -4.77 7.09
C ASN A 478 -17.27 -4.76 7.72
N GLU A 479 -17.39 -5.16 8.98
CA GLU A 479 -18.65 -5.17 9.72
C GLU A 479 -19.29 -3.77 9.80
N ALA A 480 -18.47 -2.73 10.05
CA ALA A 480 -18.97 -1.36 10.12
C ALA A 480 -19.46 -0.85 8.75
N GLU A 481 -18.82 -1.24 7.66
CA GLU A 481 -19.28 -0.89 6.30
C GLU A 481 -20.56 -1.64 5.91
N GLU A 482 -20.72 -2.89 6.32
CA GLU A 482 -21.91 -3.72 6.05
C GLU A 482 -23.18 -3.19 6.74
N GLU A 483 -23.04 -2.45 7.85
CA GLU A 483 -24.17 -1.79 8.52
C GLU A 483 -24.80 -0.63 7.72
N GLY A 484 -24.20 -0.24 6.59
CA GLY A 484 -24.72 0.80 5.69
C GLY A 484 -24.65 2.22 6.24
N LYS A 485 -23.82 2.46 7.24
CA LYS A 485 -23.56 3.80 7.80
C LYS A 485 -22.77 4.68 6.84
N PRO A 486 -22.85 6.01 6.96
CA PRO A 486 -21.94 6.93 6.30
C PRO A 486 -20.48 6.57 6.58
N PHE A 487 -19.60 6.64 5.58
CA PHE A 487 -18.22 6.16 5.68
C PHE A 487 -17.46 6.72 6.90
N LEU A 488 -17.60 8.00 7.20
CA LEU A 488 -16.90 8.62 8.34
C LEU A 488 -17.38 8.10 9.69
N GLU A 489 -18.60 7.59 9.77
CA GLU A 489 -19.14 6.95 10.99
C GLU A 489 -18.63 5.51 11.18
N CYS A 490 -18.03 4.93 10.12
CA CYS A 490 -17.41 3.60 10.17
C CYS A 490 -15.97 3.62 10.70
N ILE A 491 -15.41 4.80 10.98
CA ILE A 491 -14.03 4.93 11.47
C ILE A 491 -13.92 4.33 12.87
N ASN A 492 -12.97 3.43 13.05
CA ASN A 492 -12.64 2.85 14.34
C ASN A 492 -12.06 3.93 15.28
N PRO A 493 -12.72 4.27 16.40
CA PRO A 493 -12.22 5.29 17.31
C PRO A 493 -10.91 4.90 18.02
N ASN A 494 -10.59 3.61 18.05
CA ASN A 494 -9.38 3.06 18.68
C ASN A 494 -8.33 2.64 17.65
N ASN A 495 -8.26 3.33 16.50
CA ASN A 495 -7.34 2.97 15.41
C ASN A 495 -5.86 3.30 15.71
N GLU A 496 -5.57 4.09 16.73
CA GLU A 496 -4.22 4.43 17.18
C GLU A 496 -4.13 4.49 18.71
N GLN A 497 -3.07 3.91 19.26
CA GLN A 497 -2.70 4.06 20.67
C GLN A 497 -1.24 4.48 20.75
N ILE A 498 -0.94 5.52 21.53
CA ILE A 498 0.43 5.99 21.76
C ILE A 498 0.83 5.66 23.19
N LEU A 499 1.89 4.87 23.34
CA LEU A 499 2.48 4.52 24.62
C LEU A 499 3.85 5.20 24.76
N LYS A 500 4.23 5.52 26.01
CA LYS A 500 5.52 6.12 26.34
C LYS A 500 6.32 5.15 27.20
N GLY A 501 7.50 4.80 26.74
CA GLY A 501 8.32 3.82 27.43
C GLY A 501 9.79 3.99 27.13
N PHE A 502 10.52 2.89 27.17
CA PHE A 502 11.98 2.87 27.09
C PHE A 502 12.47 1.73 26.21
N VAL A 503 13.58 1.98 25.53
CA VAL A 503 14.31 0.98 24.73
C VAL A 503 15.75 0.83 25.24
N GLU A 504 16.41 -0.25 24.85
CA GLU A 504 17.83 -0.48 25.14
C GLU A 504 18.71 0.66 24.60
N PRO A 505 19.85 0.97 25.26
CA PRO A 505 20.71 2.09 24.87
C PRO A 505 21.39 1.93 23.50
N ASN A 506 21.51 0.71 22.97
CA ASN A 506 22.01 0.45 21.61
C ASN A 506 21.12 1.03 20.51
N MET A 507 19.89 1.43 20.85
CA MET A 507 18.96 2.07 19.92
C MET A 507 19.16 3.59 19.82
N LYS A 508 20.04 4.16 20.64
CA LYS A 508 20.43 5.56 20.52
C LYS A 508 21.11 5.77 19.17
N GLY A 509 20.54 6.65 18.37
CA GLY A 509 21.00 6.90 17.00
C GLY A 509 20.36 6.00 15.93
N ALA A 510 19.34 5.21 16.28
CA ALA A 510 18.51 4.54 15.29
C ALA A 510 17.88 5.55 14.32
N LYS A 511 17.88 5.19 13.04
CA LYS A 511 17.45 6.09 11.94
C LYS A 511 16.09 5.70 11.43
N GLY A 512 15.41 6.65 10.81
CA GLY A 512 14.14 6.39 10.11
C GLY A 512 14.25 5.16 9.20
N HIS A 513 13.25 4.31 9.26
CA HIS A 513 13.15 3.00 8.59
C HIS A 513 13.98 1.85 9.19
N ASP A 514 14.77 2.06 10.25
CA ASP A 514 15.36 0.94 10.98
C ASP A 514 14.26 0.09 11.61
N LYS A 515 14.39 -1.24 11.50
CA LYS A 515 13.36 -2.20 11.92
C LYS A 515 13.87 -3.09 13.04
N PHE A 516 13.03 -3.24 14.06
CA PHE A 516 13.33 -4.02 15.25
C PHE A 516 12.20 -4.98 15.59
N GLN A 517 12.55 -6.13 16.13
CA GLN A 517 11.59 -6.97 16.83
C GLN A 517 11.71 -6.68 18.34
N PHE A 518 10.71 -6.04 18.92
CA PHE A 518 10.64 -5.89 20.38
C PHE A 518 10.07 -7.17 21.00
N PHE A 519 10.84 -7.73 21.91
CA PHE A 519 10.54 -9.01 22.53
C PHE A 519 9.12 -9.03 23.11
N ARG A 520 8.29 -9.99 22.67
CA ARG A 520 6.87 -10.17 22.98
C ARG A 520 5.88 -9.14 22.40
N HIS A 521 6.34 -8.00 21.88
CA HIS A 521 5.45 -6.93 21.39
C HIS A 521 5.18 -6.99 19.89
N GLY A 522 6.16 -7.32 19.08
CA GLY A 522 6.02 -7.34 17.63
C GLY A 522 7.20 -6.74 16.90
N TYR A 523 6.97 -6.42 15.64
CA TYR A 523 7.92 -5.72 14.78
C TYR A 523 7.58 -4.24 14.72
N PHE A 524 8.61 -3.43 14.82
CA PHE A 524 8.50 -1.97 14.88
C PHE A 524 9.48 -1.31 13.92
N ASN A 525 9.08 -0.17 13.39
CA ASN A 525 9.84 0.67 12.49
C ASN A 525 10.08 2.03 13.13
N VAL A 526 11.30 2.54 13.05
CA VAL A 526 11.57 3.94 13.44
C VAL A 526 10.85 4.85 12.46
N ASP A 527 9.97 5.72 12.96
CA ASP A 527 9.23 6.65 12.11
C ASP A 527 10.21 7.64 11.42
N PRO A 528 10.23 7.70 10.07
CA PRO A 528 11.22 8.51 9.35
C PRO A 528 10.96 10.01 9.42
N LYS A 529 9.77 10.43 9.84
CA LYS A 529 9.38 11.86 9.91
C LYS A 529 9.37 12.40 11.32
N ASP A 530 8.89 11.60 12.27
CA ASP A 530 8.61 12.07 13.62
C ASP A 530 9.70 11.68 14.63
N SER A 531 10.64 10.80 14.26
CA SER A 531 11.83 10.53 15.05
C SER A 531 12.92 11.56 14.84
N SER A 532 13.64 11.86 15.93
CA SER A 532 14.85 12.67 15.95
C SER A 532 15.91 12.04 16.85
N GLU A 533 17.11 12.59 16.90
CA GLU A 533 18.16 12.15 17.83
C GLU A 533 17.74 12.26 19.31
N GLU A 534 16.85 13.20 19.62
CA GLU A 534 16.37 13.47 20.98
C GLU A 534 15.10 12.69 21.32
N LYS A 535 14.35 12.24 20.31
CA LYS A 535 13.05 11.59 20.46
C LYS A 535 12.88 10.45 19.46
N LEU A 536 12.90 9.23 19.94
CA LEU A 536 12.57 8.07 19.13
C LEU A 536 11.06 7.84 19.09
N VAL A 537 10.54 7.62 17.90
CA VAL A 537 9.14 7.24 17.65
C VAL A 537 9.12 5.95 16.85
N PHE A 538 8.44 4.94 17.37
CA PHE A 538 8.32 3.64 16.76
C PHE A 538 6.89 3.37 16.30
N ASN A 539 6.73 2.99 15.04
CA ASN A 539 5.47 2.49 14.50
C ASN A 539 5.45 0.97 14.60
N ARG A 540 4.42 0.39 15.23
CA ARG A 540 4.23 -1.06 15.19
C ARG A 540 3.85 -1.47 13.76
N ILE A 541 4.65 -2.33 13.15
CA ILE A 541 4.41 -2.88 11.82
C ILE A 541 3.32 -3.96 11.93
N VAL A 542 3.63 -5.01 12.70
CA VAL A 542 2.74 -6.15 12.98
C VAL A 542 3.05 -6.75 14.36
N SER A 543 2.09 -7.44 14.95
CA SER A 543 2.27 -8.24 16.16
C SER A 543 3.11 -9.50 15.89
N LEU A 544 3.66 -10.14 16.94
CA LEU A 544 4.42 -11.40 16.78
C LEU A 544 3.55 -12.58 16.36
N LYS A 545 2.33 -12.67 16.87
CA LYS A 545 1.44 -13.80 16.60
C LYS A 545 0.66 -13.54 15.31
N SER A 546 0.75 -14.48 14.37
CA SER A 546 -0.16 -14.54 13.23
C SER A 546 -1.45 -15.24 13.64
N SER A 547 -2.59 -14.68 13.28
CA SER A 547 -3.89 -15.39 13.28
C SER A 547 -4.19 -15.98 11.89
N PHE A 548 -3.31 -15.79 10.92
CA PHE A 548 -3.39 -16.38 9.59
C PHE A 548 -2.89 -17.82 9.61
N ASP A 549 -3.66 -18.73 9.06
CA ASP A 549 -3.31 -20.14 8.90
C ASP A 549 -3.16 -20.45 7.41
N PRO A 550 -1.91 -20.62 6.91
CA PRO A 550 -1.66 -20.88 5.49
C PRO A 550 -2.32 -22.16 4.95
N SER A 551 -2.64 -23.09 5.84
CA SER A 551 -3.29 -24.35 5.43
C SER A 551 -4.78 -24.20 5.15
N LYS A 552 -5.37 -23.05 5.48
CA LYS A 552 -6.80 -22.73 5.31
C LYS A 552 -7.05 -21.62 4.28
N ALA A 553 -5.99 -21.12 3.63
CA ALA A 553 -6.04 -20.06 2.64
C ALA A 553 -6.26 -20.57 1.21
#